data_ad45273d8699872ba53b9069fdb5bc7c
#
_entry.id   ad45273d8699872ba53b9069fdb5bc7c
#
_cell.length_a   1.000
_cell.length_b   1.000
_cell.length_c   1.000
_cell.angle_alpha   90.00
_cell.angle_beta   90.00
_cell.angle_gamma   90.00
#
_symmetry.space_group_name_H-M   'P 1'
#
loop_
_entity.id
_entity.type
_entity.pdbx_description
1 polymer ?
#
loop_
_entity_poly.entity_id
_entity_poly.type
_entity_poly.pdbx_seq_one_letter_code
_entity_poly.pdbx_strand_id
1 'polypeptide(L)'
;IPWFVLLVFGSIMVASAAVALNGNYLTKHLLFLTLSLALFLAVTLVPISIWSRFYLLGWVAAVVIAVLVLIPGIGREVNGASRWLPVAGFTIQASEVAKFGLVLYLAGYIQRYSNSVIESPLQFLIPLMMSTFVAGLLIVEPDLGSAVVIMAAVCTLFFLAGIKLRYVLLLLLVACLLLALLIWIEPYRMRRFISFSNPWAVPFDGGYQLVQALIAFGRGELFGLGLGEGIQKLYYLPEAHNDFIFAVIAEELGGVGAIFLVVVFSFLVLKIFTVARRCVDGGHLFAGYASYFIGLIFAFQLLINLGVNTGVLPTKGLTLPFISYGGSSLMISCALFGLVFRSSLLEGKARV
;
A
#
# COMPACT_ATOMS: atom_id res chain seq x y z
N ILE A 1 -12.50 1.98 -15.60
CA ILE A 1 -13.72 2.43 -14.86
C ILE A 1 -13.51 2.29 -13.34
N PRO A 2 -13.20 1.11 -12.73
CA PRO A 2 -13.17 0.97 -11.27
C PRO A 2 -12.14 1.88 -10.58
N TRP A 3 -10.96 2.09 -11.15
CA TRP A 3 -9.96 3.02 -10.66
C TRP A 3 -10.50 4.47 -10.54
N PHE A 4 -11.18 4.95 -11.58
CA PHE A 4 -11.78 6.28 -11.56
C PHE A 4 -12.89 6.40 -10.51
N VAL A 5 -13.71 5.36 -10.36
CA VAL A 5 -14.74 5.30 -9.31
C VAL A 5 -14.11 5.41 -7.92
N LEU A 6 -13.01 4.70 -7.66
CA LEU A 6 -12.29 4.79 -6.39
C LEU A 6 -11.72 6.19 -6.13
N LEU A 7 -11.14 6.85 -7.14
CA LEU A 7 -10.62 8.22 -6.99
C LEU A 7 -11.72 9.23 -6.65
N VAL A 8 -12.86 9.16 -7.35
CA VAL A 8 -14.00 10.05 -7.09
C VAL A 8 -14.59 9.78 -5.72
N PHE A 9 -14.83 8.51 -5.40
CA PHE A 9 -15.36 8.09 -4.11
C PHE A 9 -14.41 8.47 -2.96
N GLY A 10 -13.10 8.23 -3.11
CA GLY A 10 -12.09 8.63 -2.14
C GLY A 10 -12.07 10.14 -1.93
N SER A 11 -12.16 10.94 -3.00
CA SER A 11 -12.17 12.40 -2.90
C SER A 11 -13.41 12.91 -2.13
N ILE A 12 -14.58 12.31 -2.33
CA ILE A 12 -15.81 12.62 -1.59
C ILE A 12 -15.62 12.28 -0.11
N MET A 13 -15.09 11.09 0.18
CA MET A 13 -14.91 10.65 1.56
C MET A 13 -13.81 11.42 2.30
N VAL A 14 -12.74 11.82 1.62
CA VAL A 14 -11.73 12.73 2.18
C VAL A 14 -12.32 14.10 2.46
N ALA A 15 -13.16 14.64 1.57
CA ALA A 15 -13.85 15.90 1.80
C ALA A 15 -14.73 15.83 3.05
N SER A 16 -15.47 14.74 3.25
CA SER A 16 -16.26 14.51 4.45
C SER A 16 -15.38 14.34 5.70
N ALA A 17 -14.36 13.49 5.66
CA ALA A 17 -13.51 13.20 6.81
C ALA A 17 -12.66 14.40 7.25
N ALA A 18 -12.39 15.34 6.36
CA ALA A 18 -11.57 16.53 6.63
C ALA A 18 -12.37 17.76 7.07
N VAL A 19 -13.69 17.69 7.15
CA VAL A 19 -14.56 18.84 7.51
C VAL A 19 -14.21 19.45 8.87
N ALA A 20 -13.87 18.62 9.86
CA ALA A 20 -13.53 19.07 11.20
C ALA A 20 -12.10 19.66 11.31
N LEU A 21 -11.23 19.37 10.33
CA LEU A 21 -9.84 19.75 10.42
C LEU A 21 -9.64 21.21 10.00
N ASN A 22 -9.05 22.01 10.89
CA ASN A 22 -8.64 23.37 10.58
C ASN A 22 -7.52 23.35 9.54
N GLY A 23 -7.84 23.70 8.30
CA GLY A 23 -6.85 23.80 7.23
C GLY A 23 -7.41 23.49 5.83
N ASN A 24 -6.60 23.77 4.81
CA ASN A 24 -6.98 23.59 3.41
C ASN A 24 -6.79 22.13 2.96
N TYR A 25 -7.29 21.13 3.73
CA TYR A 25 -7.12 19.72 3.42
C TYR A 25 -7.71 19.33 2.07
N LEU A 26 -8.93 19.79 1.78
CA LEU A 26 -9.57 19.53 0.50
C LEU A 26 -8.80 20.14 -0.67
N THR A 27 -8.35 21.39 -0.55
CA THR A 27 -7.53 22.06 -1.59
C THR A 27 -6.22 21.32 -1.82
N LYS A 28 -5.55 20.90 -0.74
CA LYS A 28 -4.33 20.08 -0.85
C LYS A 28 -4.61 18.72 -1.48
N HIS A 29 -5.72 18.06 -1.12
CA HIS A 29 -6.11 16.80 -1.72
C HIS A 29 -6.35 16.92 -3.23
N LEU A 30 -7.08 17.94 -3.66
CA LEU A 30 -7.32 18.22 -5.09
C LEU A 30 -6.03 18.54 -5.85
N LEU A 31 -5.10 19.27 -5.23
CA LEU A 31 -3.78 19.49 -5.80
C LEU A 31 -3.01 18.17 -5.97
N PHE A 32 -2.97 17.33 -4.93
CA PHE A 32 -2.34 16.01 -5.01
C PHE A 32 -3.03 15.09 -6.01
N LEU A 33 -4.34 15.16 -6.12
CA LEU A 33 -5.10 14.41 -7.13
C LEU A 33 -4.69 14.84 -8.55
N THR A 34 -4.58 16.14 -8.81
CA THR A 34 -4.13 16.68 -10.10
C THR A 34 -2.71 16.23 -10.43
N LEU A 35 -1.78 16.32 -9.47
CA LEU A 35 -0.42 15.84 -9.62
C LEU A 35 -0.37 14.32 -9.84
N SER A 36 -1.24 13.56 -9.17
CA SER A 36 -1.35 12.11 -9.32
C SER A 36 -1.82 11.71 -10.71
N LEU A 37 -2.80 12.44 -11.26
CA LEU A 37 -3.27 12.22 -12.63
C LEU A 37 -2.20 12.60 -13.66
N ALA A 38 -1.47 13.69 -13.44
CA ALA A 38 -0.34 14.06 -14.29
C ALA A 38 0.77 12.98 -14.26
N LEU A 39 1.08 12.45 -13.07
CA LEU A 39 2.08 11.39 -12.91
C LEU A 39 1.60 10.06 -13.54
N PHE A 40 0.31 9.71 -13.37
CA PHE A 40 -0.31 8.58 -14.08
C PHE A 40 -0.12 8.69 -15.60
N LEU A 41 -0.41 9.86 -16.17
CA LEU A 41 -0.23 10.10 -17.61
C LEU A 41 1.24 10.01 -18.01
N ALA A 42 2.14 10.65 -17.26
CA ALA A 42 3.57 10.62 -17.51
C ALA A 42 4.11 9.17 -17.54
N VAL A 43 3.77 8.36 -16.53
CA VAL A 43 4.18 6.94 -16.46
C VAL A 43 3.59 6.12 -17.62
N THR A 44 2.33 6.38 -17.97
CA THR A 44 1.65 5.68 -19.08
C THR A 44 2.28 6.00 -20.44
N LEU A 45 2.77 7.21 -20.65
CA LEU A 45 3.40 7.61 -21.90
C LEU A 45 4.77 6.96 -22.13
N VAL A 46 5.48 6.62 -21.05
CA VAL A 46 6.80 5.98 -21.14
C VAL A 46 6.67 4.52 -21.60
N PRO A 47 7.39 4.11 -22.66
CA PRO A 47 7.39 2.72 -23.12
C PRO A 47 7.90 1.73 -22.05
N ILE A 48 7.30 0.53 -21.99
CA ILE A 48 7.69 -0.52 -21.06
C ILE A 48 9.18 -0.91 -21.18
N SER A 49 9.73 -0.84 -22.39
CA SER A 49 11.15 -1.12 -22.65
C SER A 49 12.12 -0.20 -21.88
N ILE A 50 11.72 1.05 -21.66
CA ILE A 50 12.51 1.99 -20.85
C ILE A 50 12.49 1.57 -19.39
N TRP A 51 11.30 1.26 -18.83
CA TRP A 51 11.17 0.80 -17.46
C TRP A 51 11.96 -0.48 -17.21
N SER A 52 11.88 -1.45 -18.13
CA SER A 52 12.61 -2.71 -18.02
C SER A 52 14.13 -2.55 -18.15
N ARG A 53 14.60 -1.54 -18.92
CA ARG A 53 16.04 -1.25 -19.05
C ARG A 53 16.64 -0.72 -17.77
N PHE A 54 15.90 0.13 -17.05
CA PHE A 54 16.35 0.83 -15.84
C PHE A 54 15.86 0.19 -14.53
N TYR A 55 15.57 -1.13 -14.53
CA TYR A 55 15.03 -1.83 -13.37
C TYR A 55 15.93 -1.73 -12.12
N LEU A 56 17.26 -1.74 -12.26
CA LEU A 56 18.19 -1.59 -11.14
C LEU A 56 18.14 -0.19 -10.52
N LEU A 57 17.89 0.85 -11.32
CA LEU A 57 17.74 2.21 -10.79
C LEU A 57 16.51 2.31 -9.87
N GLY A 58 15.48 1.50 -10.11
CA GLY A 58 14.34 1.42 -9.21
C GLY A 58 14.75 0.98 -7.80
N TRP A 59 15.56 -0.07 -7.70
CA TRP A 59 16.07 -0.54 -6.41
C TRP A 59 17.02 0.47 -5.77
N VAL A 60 17.94 1.04 -6.54
CA VAL A 60 18.86 2.08 -6.05
C VAL A 60 18.07 3.28 -5.50
N ALA A 61 17.06 3.76 -6.22
CA ALA A 61 16.20 4.85 -5.76
C ALA A 61 15.47 4.51 -4.46
N ALA A 62 14.94 3.28 -4.34
CA ALA A 62 14.30 2.80 -3.11
C ALA A 62 15.26 2.85 -1.91
N VAL A 63 16.49 2.33 -2.08
CA VAL A 63 17.51 2.32 -1.03
C VAL A 63 17.96 3.75 -0.69
N VAL A 64 18.26 4.57 -1.70
CA VAL A 64 18.74 5.94 -1.48
C VAL A 64 17.71 6.75 -0.70
N ILE A 65 16.44 6.69 -1.05
CA ILE A 65 15.40 7.45 -0.34
C ILE A 65 15.20 6.92 1.07
N ALA A 66 15.18 5.60 1.28
CA ALA A 66 15.10 5.02 2.61
C ALA A 66 16.28 5.42 3.50
N VAL A 67 17.50 5.45 2.96
CA VAL A 67 18.68 5.93 3.71
C VAL A 67 18.62 7.44 3.96
N LEU A 68 18.23 8.26 3.00
CA LEU A 68 18.14 9.71 3.16
C LEU A 68 17.19 10.12 4.28
N VAL A 69 16.07 9.43 4.42
CA VAL A 69 15.09 9.72 5.50
C VAL A 69 15.67 9.42 6.88
N LEU A 70 16.59 8.47 7.00
CA LEU A 70 17.25 8.12 8.25
C LEU A 70 18.34 9.12 8.68
N ILE A 71 18.80 10.00 7.77
CA ILE A 71 19.83 10.99 8.07
C ILE A 71 19.22 12.14 8.88
N PRO A 72 19.74 12.42 10.11
CA PRO A 72 19.28 13.55 10.91
C PRO A 72 19.36 14.87 10.14
N GLY A 73 18.30 15.66 10.16
CA GLY A 73 18.22 16.96 9.46
C GLY A 73 17.77 16.89 7.98
N ILE A 74 17.73 15.72 7.35
CA ILE A 74 17.16 15.48 6.02
C ILE A 74 15.74 14.92 6.12
N GLY A 75 15.57 13.85 6.88
CA GLY A 75 14.27 13.28 7.15
C GLY A 75 13.44 14.13 8.12
N ARG A 76 12.12 14.21 7.87
CA ARG A 76 11.18 14.85 8.79
C ARG A 76 10.59 13.81 9.71
N GLU A 77 10.73 14.04 11.00
CA GLU A 77 10.10 13.22 12.03
C GLU A 77 8.65 13.66 12.25
N VAL A 78 7.74 12.69 12.19
CA VAL A 78 6.31 12.88 12.48
C VAL A 78 5.87 11.75 13.38
N ASN A 79 5.27 12.06 14.52
CA ASN A 79 4.81 11.09 15.52
C ASN A 79 5.89 10.08 15.97
N GLY A 80 7.14 10.55 16.15
CA GLY A 80 8.25 9.72 16.61
C GLY A 80 8.83 8.78 15.53
N ALA A 81 8.56 9.05 14.26
CA ALA A 81 9.09 8.27 13.14
C ALA A 81 9.59 9.15 11.99
N SER A 82 10.84 8.94 11.58
CA SER A 82 11.45 9.60 10.43
C SER A 82 11.14 8.81 9.17
N ARG A 83 10.03 9.13 8.49
CA ARG A 83 9.54 8.43 7.29
C ARG A 83 9.35 9.33 6.08
N TRP A 84 9.48 10.65 6.29
CA TRP A 84 9.08 11.65 5.33
C TRP A 84 10.28 12.47 4.86
N LEU A 85 10.43 12.58 3.55
CA LEU A 85 11.42 13.44 2.91
C LEU A 85 10.71 14.72 2.46
N PRO A 86 11.08 15.90 2.99
CA PRO A 86 10.56 17.17 2.48
C PRO A 86 11.22 17.50 1.13
N VAL A 87 10.41 17.65 0.08
CA VAL A 87 10.86 17.99 -1.27
C VAL A 87 9.96 19.09 -1.83
N ALA A 88 10.53 20.25 -2.13
CA ALA A 88 9.82 21.36 -2.78
C ALA A 88 8.47 21.74 -2.15
N GLY A 89 8.38 21.72 -0.82
CA GLY A 89 7.16 22.06 -0.07
C GLY A 89 6.16 20.89 0.10
N PHE A 90 6.46 19.73 -0.46
CA PHE A 90 5.73 18.50 -0.26
C PHE A 90 6.49 17.52 0.63
N THR A 91 5.81 16.50 1.14
CA THR A 91 6.45 15.41 1.87
C THR A 91 6.24 14.10 1.09
N ILE A 92 7.34 13.42 0.81
CA ILE A 92 7.33 12.12 0.14
C ILE A 92 7.66 11.04 1.18
N GLN A 93 6.83 10.01 1.27
CA GLN A 93 7.09 8.88 2.16
C GLN A 93 8.06 7.91 1.48
N ALA A 94 9.11 7.51 2.19
CA ALA A 94 10.14 6.62 1.64
C ALA A 94 9.58 5.27 1.21
N SER A 95 8.68 4.68 2.01
CA SER A 95 8.06 3.39 1.70
C SER A 95 7.21 3.41 0.42
N GLU A 96 6.59 4.55 0.06
CA GLU A 96 5.84 4.66 -1.19
C GLU A 96 6.78 4.56 -2.40
N VAL A 97 7.90 5.29 -2.38
CA VAL A 97 8.90 5.22 -3.45
C VAL A 97 9.56 3.84 -3.48
N ALA A 98 9.80 3.23 -2.31
CA ALA A 98 10.33 1.88 -2.21
C ALA A 98 9.42 0.85 -2.90
N LYS A 99 8.09 0.96 -2.76
CA LYS A 99 7.13 0.10 -3.49
C LYS A 99 7.31 0.23 -5.00
N PHE A 100 7.35 1.47 -5.54
CA PHE A 100 7.53 1.70 -6.96
C PHE A 100 8.88 1.15 -7.46
N GLY A 101 9.96 1.42 -6.73
CA GLY A 101 11.30 0.94 -7.06
C GLY A 101 11.42 -0.58 -7.07
N LEU A 102 10.82 -1.26 -6.09
CA LEU A 102 10.79 -2.71 -6.01
C LEU A 102 9.93 -3.35 -7.12
N VAL A 103 8.84 -2.70 -7.55
CA VAL A 103 8.06 -3.15 -8.71
C VAL A 103 8.94 -3.22 -9.95
N LEU A 104 9.70 -2.17 -10.23
CA LEU A 104 10.61 -2.14 -11.38
C LEU A 104 11.70 -3.20 -11.25
N TYR A 105 12.33 -3.26 -10.08
CA TYR A 105 13.43 -4.18 -9.82
C TYR A 105 13.04 -5.64 -9.96
N LEU A 106 11.99 -6.07 -9.27
CA LEU A 106 11.57 -7.47 -9.26
C LEU A 106 11.06 -7.92 -10.63
N ALA A 107 10.26 -7.09 -11.31
CA ALA A 107 9.79 -7.39 -12.65
C ALA A 107 10.94 -7.51 -13.66
N GLY A 108 11.92 -6.60 -13.58
CA GLY A 108 13.10 -6.63 -14.46
C GLY A 108 14.04 -7.79 -14.16
N TYR A 109 14.19 -8.14 -12.88
CA TYR A 109 14.98 -9.30 -12.46
C TYR A 109 14.35 -10.62 -12.97
N ILE A 110 13.05 -10.82 -12.71
CA ILE A 110 12.33 -12.02 -13.15
C ILE A 110 12.34 -12.11 -14.68
N GLN A 111 12.14 -11.02 -15.41
CA GLN A 111 12.22 -11.01 -16.86
C GLN A 111 13.57 -11.53 -17.38
N ARG A 112 14.70 -11.14 -16.73
CA ARG A 112 16.06 -11.51 -17.19
C ARG A 112 16.47 -12.91 -16.80
N TYR A 113 15.99 -13.39 -15.66
CA TYR A 113 16.43 -14.63 -15.04
C TYR A 113 15.30 -15.65 -14.86
N SER A 114 14.17 -15.54 -15.62
CA SER A 114 12.96 -16.33 -15.42
C SER A 114 13.22 -17.83 -15.30
N ASN A 115 13.98 -18.43 -16.22
CA ASN A 115 14.29 -19.86 -16.19
C ASN A 115 15.17 -20.23 -15.01
N SER A 116 16.17 -19.42 -14.73
CA SER A 116 17.15 -19.66 -13.68
C SER A 116 16.57 -19.44 -12.26
N VAL A 117 15.64 -18.48 -12.11
CA VAL A 117 14.94 -18.23 -10.82
C VAL A 117 14.09 -19.43 -10.42
N ILE A 118 13.50 -20.14 -11.39
CA ILE A 118 12.69 -21.33 -11.15
C ILE A 118 13.55 -22.54 -10.81
N GLU A 119 14.70 -22.69 -11.49
CA GLU A 119 15.55 -23.88 -11.41
C GLU A 119 16.58 -23.83 -10.27
N SER A 120 17.09 -22.64 -9.94
CA SER A 120 18.17 -22.47 -8.95
C SER A 120 17.71 -21.71 -7.69
N PRO A 121 17.84 -22.34 -6.50
CA PRO A 121 17.52 -21.65 -5.24
C PRO A 121 18.42 -20.43 -4.97
N LEU A 122 19.65 -20.40 -5.49
CA LEU A 122 20.58 -19.27 -5.32
C LEU A 122 20.12 -18.02 -6.09
N GLN A 123 19.57 -18.19 -7.29
CA GLN A 123 19.12 -17.04 -8.10
C GLN A 123 17.83 -16.40 -7.59
N PHE A 124 16.98 -17.18 -6.94
CA PHE A 124 15.83 -16.68 -6.22
C PHE A 124 16.23 -15.91 -4.94
N LEU A 125 17.32 -16.31 -4.29
CA LEU A 125 17.77 -15.68 -3.04
C LEU A 125 18.22 -14.22 -3.25
N ILE A 126 18.79 -13.88 -4.41
CA ILE A 126 19.28 -12.52 -4.71
C ILE A 126 18.13 -11.47 -4.62
N PRO A 127 17.03 -11.58 -5.40
CA PRO A 127 15.96 -10.59 -5.31
C PRO A 127 15.22 -10.61 -3.98
N LEU A 128 15.21 -11.75 -3.29
CA LEU A 128 14.71 -11.85 -1.93
C LEU A 128 15.56 -11.01 -0.96
N MET A 129 16.89 -11.20 -0.97
CA MET A 129 17.81 -10.43 -0.11
C MET A 129 17.73 -8.94 -0.38
N MET A 130 17.67 -8.53 -1.66
CA MET A 130 17.53 -7.13 -2.06
C MET A 130 16.21 -6.52 -1.56
N SER A 131 15.11 -7.26 -1.62
CA SER A 131 13.82 -6.83 -1.10
C SER A 131 13.80 -6.79 0.43
N THR A 132 14.41 -7.80 1.08
CA THR A 132 14.54 -7.85 2.55
C THR A 132 15.42 -6.71 3.07
N PHE A 133 16.46 -6.33 2.34
CA PHE A 133 17.30 -5.17 2.70
C PHE A 133 16.48 -3.87 2.72
N VAL A 134 15.68 -3.63 1.67
CA VAL A 134 14.78 -2.46 1.63
C VAL A 134 13.75 -2.53 2.76
N ALA A 135 13.12 -3.69 2.99
CA ALA A 135 12.17 -3.87 4.08
C ALA A 135 12.83 -3.64 5.46
N GLY A 136 14.09 -4.05 5.63
CA GLY A 136 14.89 -3.80 6.82
C GLY A 136 15.10 -2.31 7.08
N LEU A 137 15.43 -1.52 6.06
CA LEU A 137 15.52 -0.05 6.18
C LEU A 137 14.18 0.55 6.63
N LEU A 138 13.05 0.12 6.05
CA LEU A 138 11.73 0.59 6.45
C LEU A 138 11.37 0.21 7.91
N ILE A 139 11.87 -0.92 8.42
CA ILE A 139 11.70 -1.32 9.83
C ILE A 139 12.49 -0.37 10.75
N VAL A 140 13.67 0.07 10.33
CA VAL A 140 14.49 1.07 11.05
C VAL A 140 13.80 2.45 11.04
N GLU A 141 13.01 2.78 10.00
CA GLU A 141 12.15 3.97 9.90
C GLU A 141 10.87 3.90 10.76
N PRO A 142 10.70 3.01 11.69
CA PRO A 142 9.53 2.39 12.31
C PRO A 142 8.30 2.15 11.40
N ASP A 143 8.47 1.92 10.09
CA ASP A 143 7.38 1.62 9.13
C ASP A 143 7.20 0.11 8.90
N LEU A 144 6.90 -0.61 9.99
CA LEU A 144 6.66 -2.06 9.94
C LEU A 144 5.46 -2.44 9.04
N GLY A 145 4.45 -1.57 8.93
CA GLY A 145 3.26 -1.83 8.11
C GLY A 145 3.62 -1.97 6.63
N SER A 146 4.35 -1.01 6.08
CA SER A 146 4.81 -1.05 4.69
C SER A 146 5.78 -2.20 4.43
N ALA A 147 6.68 -2.50 5.38
CA ALA A 147 7.60 -3.64 5.28
C ALA A 147 6.84 -4.96 5.16
N VAL A 148 5.78 -5.17 5.97
CA VAL A 148 4.94 -6.38 5.92
C VAL A 148 4.20 -6.48 4.58
N VAL A 149 3.59 -5.40 4.09
CA VAL A 149 2.93 -5.38 2.77
C VAL A 149 3.90 -5.77 1.66
N ILE A 150 5.08 -5.15 1.64
CA ILE A 150 6.10 -5.41 0.62
C ILE A 150 6.54 -6.88 0.67
N MET A 151 6.90 -7.39 1.84
CA MET A 151 7.41 -8.76 1.97
C MET A 151 6.34 -9.81 1.67
N ALA A 152 5.09 -9.59 2.07
CA ALA A 152 3.97 -10.46 1.71
C ALA A 152 3.76 -10.49 0.19
N ALA A 153 3.80 -9.32 -0.46
CA ALA A 153 3.69 -9.21 -1.90
C ALA A 153 4.87 -9.88 -2.63
N VAL A 154 6.12 -9.73 -2.12
CA VAL A 154 7.33 -10.39 -2.66
C VAL A 154 7.21 -11.90 -2.57
N CYS A 155 6.85 -12.45 -1.41
CA CYS A 155 6.69 -13.90 -1.23
C CYS A 155 5.62 -14.47 -2.17
N THR A 156 4.49 -13.76 -2.32
CA THR A 156 3.41 -14.16 -3.21
C THR A 156 3.80 -14.04 -4.68
N LEU A 157 4.53 -12.99 -5.05
CA LEU A 157 5.06 -12.83 -6.41
C LEU A 157 5.97 -13.99 -6.81
N PHE A 158 6.84 -14.42 -5.91
CA PHE A 158 7.72 -15.57 -6.17
C PHE A 158 6.95 -16.87 -6.35
N PHE A 159 5.88 -17.07 -5.58
CA PHE A 159 4.97 -18.19 -5.81
C PHE A 159 4.34 -18.14 -7.21
N LEU A 160 3.85 -16.96 -7.64
CA LEU A 160 3.30 -16.76 -8.98
C LEU A 160 4.35 -16.90 -10.09
N ALA A 161 5.61 -16.62 -9.80
CA ALA A 161 6.73 -16.84 -10.72
C ALA A 161 7.13 -18.31 -10.87
N GLY A 162 6.50 -19.23 -10.13
CA GLY A 162 6.71 -20.67 -10.25
C GLY A 162 7.71 -21.26 -9.26
N ILE A 163 8.09 -20.54 -8.21
CA ILE A 163 8.94 -21.07 -7.14
C ILE A 163 8.17 -22.14 -6.35
N LYS A 164 8.85 -23.24 -6.04
CA LYS A 164 8.26 -24.38 -5.32
C LYS A 164 7.65 -23.93 -4.00
N LEU A 165 6.40 -24.32 -3.75
CA LEU A 165 5.61 -23.94 -2.57
C LEU A 165 6.37 -24.16 -1.25
N ARG A 166 7.18 -25.20 -1.13
CA ARG A 166 8.00 -25.46 0.07
C ARG A 166 8.91 -24.32 0.46
N TYR A 167 9.53 -23.62 -0.53
CA TYR A 167 10.37 -22.45 -0.26
C TYR A 167 9.55 -21.24 0.16
N VAL A 168 8.39 -21.05 -0.45
CA VAL A 168 7.46 -19.97 -0.07
C VAL A 168 6.95 -20.18 1.36
N LEU A 169 6.57 -21.40 1.72
CA LEU A 169 6.14 -21.73 3.09
C LEU A 169 7.27 -21.54 4.11
N LEU A 170 8.50 -21.94 3.75
CA LEU A 170 9.66 -21.68 4.60
C LEU A 170 9.89 -20.17 4.81
N LEU A 171 9.78 -19.38 3.74
CA LEU A 171 9.91 -17.92 3.84
C LEU A 171 8.82 -17.30 4.71
N LEU A 172 7.58 -17.73 4.55
CA LEU A 172 6.47 -17.28 5.38
C LEU A 172 6.71 -17.64 6.85
N LEU A 173 7.17 -18.86 7.13
CA LEU A 173 7.52 -19.27 8.49
C LEU A 173 8.61 -18.37 9.09
N VAL A 174 9.70 -18.16 8.35
CA VAL A 174 10.80 -17.28 8.80
C VAL A 174 10.31 -15.84 8.99
N ALA A 175 9.50 -15.32 8.06
CA ALA A 175 8.92 -13.98 8.18
C ALA A 175 8.01 -13.84 9.41
N CYS A 176 7.17 -14.85 9.70
CA CYS A 176 6.33 -14.88 10.90
C CYS A 176 7.16 -14.93 12.19
N LEU A 177 8.23 -15.75 12.23
CA LEU A 177 9.12 -15.82 13.39
C LEU A 177 9.88 -14.52 13.62
N LEU A 178 10.37 -13.89 12.54
CA LEU A 178 11.04 -12.58 12.62
C LEU A 178 10.05 -11.49 13.07
N LEU A 179 8.83 -11.50 12.57
CA LEU A 179 7.79 -10.56 12.98
C LEU A 179 7.44 -10.73 14.47
N ALA A 180 7.28 -11.97 14.92
CA ALA A 180 7.05 -12.26 16.34
C ALA A 180 8.21 -11.79 17.22
N LEU A 181 9.45 -12.02 16.80
CA LEU A 181 10.66 -11.54 17.47
C LEU A 181 10.71 -10.01 17.52
N LEU A 182 10.42 -9.32 16.41
CA LEU A 182 10.39 -7.85 16.34
C LEU A 182 9.29 -7.23 17.21
N ILE A 183 8.16 -7.92 17.40
CA ILE A 183 7.11 -7.50 18.34
C ILE A 183 7.56 -7.70 19.79
N TRP A 184 8.22 -8.82 20.05
CA TRP A 184 8.66 -9.17 21.42
C TRP A 184 9.78 -8.27 21.94
N ILE A 185 10.74 -7.89 21.08
CA ILE A 185 11.88 -7.04 21.46
C ILE A 185 11.45 -5.60 21.80
N GLU A 186 10.48 -5.05 21.07
CA GLU A 186 10.09 -3.64 21.22
C GLU A 186 8.86 -3.48 22.11
N PRO A 187 8.99 -2.88 23.32
CA PRO A 187 7.88 -2.72 24.26
C PRO A 187 6.68 -1.97 23.67
N TYR A 188 6.91 -0.98 22.80
CA TYR A 188 5.86 -0.23 22.13
C TYR A 188 5.03 -1.13 21.19
N ARG A 189 5.66 -2.05 20.44
CA ARG A 189 4.98 -2.99 19.55
C ARG A 189 4.20 -4.03 20.35
N MET A 190 4.78 -4.50 21.45
CA MET A 190 4.11 -5.43 22.37
C MET A 190 2.87 -4.80 23.01
N ARG A 191 2.95 -3.55 23.49
CA ARG A 191 1.79 -2.83 24.03
C ARG A 191 0.66 -2.72 23.00
N ARG A 192 0.96 -2.37 21.74
CA ARG A 192 -0.03 -2.34 20.66
C ARG A 192 -0.66 -3.69 20.39
N PHE A 193 0.13 -4.76 20.45
CA PHE A 193 -0.38 -6.12 20.27
C PHE A 193 -1.31 -6.55 21.42
N ILE A 194 -0.97 -6.22 22.66
CA ILE A 194 -1.81 -6.51 23.83
C ILE A 194 -3.10 -5.67 23.78
N SER A 195 -3.00 -4.38 23.48
CA SER A 195 -4.17 -3.48 23.36
C SER A 195 -5.13 -3.90 22.23
N PHE A 196 -4.60 -4.51 21.18
CA PHE A 196 -5.39 -5.08 20.10
C PHE A 196 -6.20 -6.29 20.57
N SER A 197 -5.66 -7.16 21.43
CA SER A 197 -6.35 -8.37 21.90
C SER A 197 -7.58 -8.06 22.74
N ASN A 198 -7.56 -6.97 23.50
CA ASN A 198 -8.71 -6.47 24.27
C ASN A 198 -8.72 -4.93 24.29
N PRO A 199 -9.18 -4.29 23.20
CA PRO A 199 -9.14 -2.83 23.10
C PRO A 199 -10.03 -2.13 24.11
N TRP A 200 -11.11 -2.78 24.56
CA TRP A 200 -12.03 -2.25 25.56
C TRP A 200 -11.47 -2.23 26.99
N ALA A 201 -10.42 -2.99 27.27
CA ALA A 201 -9.74 -2.92 28.56
C ALA A 201 -8.87 -1.67 28.71
N VAL A 202 -8.42 -1.07 27.58
CA VAL A 202 -7.55 0.13 27.54
C VAL A 202 -8.09 1.16 26.55
N PRO A 203 -9.37 1.61 26.71
CA PRO A 203 -10.08 2.38 25.70
C PRO A 203 -9.56 3.83 25.55
N PHE A 204 -8.76 4.34 26.48
CA PHE A 204 -8.19 5.69 26.51
C PHE A 204 -6.69 5.74 26.23
N ASP A 205 -6.04 4.58 25.97
CA ASP A 205 -4.61 4.46 25.70
C ASP A 205 -4.40 3.73 24.35
N GLY A 206 -3.66 2.64 24.33
CA GLY A 206 -3.30 1.89 23.13
C GLY A 206 -4.48 1.34 22.32
N GLY A 207 -5.65 1.13 22.95
CA GLY A 207 -6.89 0.67 22.31
C GLY A 207 -7.74 1.77 21.71
N TYR A 208 -7.47 3.05 22.01
CA TYR A 208 -8.35 4.18 21.69
C TYR A 208 -8.78 4.23 20.21
N GLN A 209 -7.82 4.21 19.29
CA GLN A 209 -8.10 4.30 17.85
C GLN A 209 -9.01 3.17 17.37
N LEU A 210 -8.74 1.94 17.82
CA LEU A 210 -9.54 0.78 17.44
C LEU A 210 -10.96 0.83 18.04
N VAL A 211 -11.06 1.23 19.30
CA VAL A 211 -12.38 1.40 19.96
C VAL A 211 -13.24 2.42 19.20
N GLN A 212 -12.67 3.57 18.84
CA GLN A 212 -13.40 4.60 18.08
C GLN A 212 -13.78 4.12 16.67
N ALA A 213 -12.91 3.35 16.01
CA ALA A 213 -13.25 2.73 14.73
C ALA A 213 -14.39 1.72 14.87
N LEU A 214 -14.38 0.85 15.89
CA LEU A 214 -15.47 -0.10 16.14
C LEU A 214 -16.79 0.60 16.49
N ILE A 215 -16.74 1.71 17.23
CA ILE A 215 -17.92 2.55 17.51
C ILE A 215 -18.46 3.12 16.18
N ALA A 216 -17.59 3.59 15.26
CA ALA A 216 -18.01 4.07 13.94
C ALA A 216 -18.80 2.99 13.17
N PHE A 217 -18.28 1.76 13.13
CA PHE A 217 -18.99 0.63 12.52
C PHE A 217 -20.33 0.35 13.18
N GLY A 218 -20.39 0.34 14.51
CA GLY A 218 -21.63 0.08 15.25
C GLY A 218 -22.70 1.15 15.00
N ARG A 219 -22.28 2.42 14.86
CA ARG A 219 -23.20 3.56 14.58
C ARG A 219 -23.72 3.57 13.15
N GLY A 220 -22.88 3.15 12.19
CA GLY A 220 -23.25 3.17 10.78
C GLY A 220 -24.26 2.09 10.40
N GLU A 221 -24.38 1.02 11.16
CA GLU A 221 -25.29 -0.10 10.88
C GLU A 221 -25.23 -0.53 9.40
N LEU A 222 -26.38 -0.77 8.75
CA LEU A 222 -26.45 -1.20 7.35
C LEU A 222 -26.41 -0.02 6.37
N PHE A 223 -27.08 1.09 6.65
CA PHE A 223 -27.31 2.18 5.69
C PHE A 223 -26.53 3.45 6.01
N GLY A 224 -25.85 3.52 7.14
CA GLY A 224 -25.10 4.68 7.58
C GLY A 224 -25.97 5.80 8.17
N LEU A 225 -25.29 6.80 8.74
CA LEU A 225 -25.92 7.99 9.31
C LEU A 225 -26.25 9.05 8.23
N GLY A 226 -25.66 8.92 7.05
CA GLY A 226 -25.69 9.91 5.98
C GLY A 226 -24.30 10.51 5.73
N LEU A 227 -24.05 10.89 4.49
CA LEU A 227 -22.78 11.51 4.08
C LEU A 227 -22.61 12.85 4.81
N GLY A 228 -21.50 12.99 5.52
CA GLY A 228 -21.20 14.19 6.30
C GLY A 228 -21.68 14.13 7.76
N GLU A 229 -22.57 13.21 8.12
CA GLU A 229 -23.19 13.13 9.46
C GLU A 229 -22.41 12.27 10.46
N GLY A 230 -21.27 11.70 10.05
CA GLY A 230 -20.39 10.95 10.93
C GLY A 230 -19.79 11.82 12.04
N ILE A 231 -19.82 11.35 13.28
CA ILE A 231 -19.30 12.08 14.45
C ILE A 231 -17.84 11.70 14.72
N GLN A 232 -17.42 10.48 14.40
CA GLN A 232 -16.08 10.00 14.75
C GLN A 232 -14.97 10.84 14.10
N LYS A 233 -15.21 11.40 12.93
CA LYS A 233 -14.30 12.35 12.25
C LYS A 233 -14.13 13.69 12.99
N LEU A 234 -15.04 14.04 13.93
CA LEU A 234 -15.01 15.28 14.71
C LEU A 234 -14.06 15.16 15.91
N TYR A 235 -12.77 14.85 15.64
CA TYR A 235 -11.68 14.68 16.61
C TYR A 235 -11.75 13.45 17.53
N TYR A 236 -12.80 12.62 17.46
CA TYR A 236 -12.86 11.38 18.24
C TYR A 236 -11.94 10.30 17.68
N LEU A 237 -11.85 10.16 16.36
CA LEU A 237 -11.00 9.18 15.70
C LEU A 237 -9.75 9.85 15.11
N PRO A 238 -8.57 9.69 15.73
CA PRO A 238 -7.32 10.19 15.15
C PRO A 238 -7.06 9.59 13.77
N GLU A 239 -6.50 10.39 12.85
CA GLU A 239 -6.19 9.95 11.47
C GLU A 239 -7.41 9.40 10.69
N ALA A 240 -8.63 9.87 11.01
CA ALA A 240 -9.88 9.46 10.38
C ALA A 240 -9.85 9.63 8.85
N HIS A 241 -9.19 10.67 8.35
CA HIS A 241 -9.06 10.98 6.92
C HIS A 241 -7.96 10.16 6.23
N ASN A 242 -7.13 9.45 6.97
CA ASN A 242 -5.95 8.74 6.51
C ASN A 242 -6.12 7.21 6.69
N ASP A 243 -5.65 6.67 7.81
CA ASP A 243 -5.58 5.23 8.06
C ASP A 243 -6.95 4.62 8.42
N PHE A 244 -7.85 5.42 9.00
CA PHE A 244 -9.17 5.00 9.47
C PHE A 244 -10.32 5.52 8.60
N ILE A 245 -10.05 5.94 7.36
CA ILE A 245 -11.09 6.41 6.45
C ILE A 245 -12.15 5.34 6.18
N PHE A 246 -11.79 4.05 6.24
CA PHE A 246 -12.74 2.95 6.08
C PHE A 246 -13.77 2.91 7.22
N ALA A 247 -13.38 3.24 8.45
CA ALA A 247 -14.32 3.37 9.57
C ALA A 247 -15.29 4.55 9.38
N VAL A 248 -14.80 5.69 8.83
CA VAL A 248 -15.67 6.83 8.49
C VAL A 248 -16.65 6.46 7.38
N ILE A 249 -16.21 5.72 6.35
CA ILE A 249 -17.08 5.21 5.29
C ILE A 249 -18.18 4.32 5.90
N ALA A 250 -17.80 3.44 6.82
CA ALA A 250 -18.75 2.57 7.49
C ALA A 250 -19.73 3.33 8.40
N GLU A 251 -19.30 4.42 9.07
CA GLU A 251 -20.19 5.27 9.87
C GLU A 251 -21.20 6.04 9.00
N GLU A 252 -20.72 6.65 7.89
CA GLU A 252 -21.56 7.54 7.08
C GLU A 252 -22.44 6.81 6.06
N LEU A 253 -21.89 5.78 5.41
CA LEU A 253 -22.56 5.02 4.34
C LEU A 253 -22.97 3.61 4.77
N GLY A 254 -22.68 3.23 6.00
CA GLY A 254 -23.04 1.94 6.57
C GLY A 254 -22.29 0.76 5.95
N GLY A 255 -22.76 -0.44 6.29
CA GLY A 255 -22.26 -1.68 5.72
C GLY A 255 -22.34 -1.74 4.20
N VAL A 256 -23.38 -1.12 3.61
CA VAL A 256 -23.58 -1.04 2.15
C VAL A 256 -22.43 -0.27 1.49
N GLY A 257 -22.05 0.90 2.03
CA GLY A 257 -20.94 1.70 1.52
C GLY A 257 -19.59 1.00 1.69
N ALA A 258 -19.38 0.34 2.84
CA ALA A 258 -18.18 -0.45 3.10
C ALA A 258 -18.05 -1.63 2.12
N ILE A 259 -19.12 -2.39 1.90
CA ILE A 259 -19.15 -3.52 0.93
C ILE A 259 -18.94 -3.00 -0.50
N PHE A 260 -19.59 -1.91 -0.88
CA PHE A 260 -19.40 -1.29 -2.20
C PHE A 260 -17.92 -0.98 -2.47
N LEU A 261 -17.24 -0.33 -1.51
CA LEU A 261 -15.81 -0.04 -1.63
C LEU A 261 -14.99 -1.32 -1.83
N VAL A 262 -15.21 -2.33 -0.98
CA VAL A 262 -14.48 -3.60 -1.05
C VAL A 262 -14.69 -4.30 -2.39
N VAL A 263 -15.93 -4.32 -2.90
CA VAL A 263 -16.27 -4.94 -4.19
C VAL A 263 -15.58 -4.21 -5.35
N VAL A 264 -15.66 -2.86 -5.40
CA VAL A 264 -15.03 -2.08 -6.47
C VAL A 264 -13.52 -2.22 -6.44
N PHE A 265 -12.92 -2.17 -5.24
CA PHE A 265 -11.47 -2.33 -5.09
C PHE A 265 -11.00 -3.74 -5.46
N SER A 266 -11.71 -4.78 -5.01
CA SER A 266 -11.43 -6.18 -5.38
C SER A 266 -11.56 -6.39 -6.89
N PHE A 267 -12.56 -5.79 -7.51
CA PHE A 267 -12.73 -5.84 -8.97
C PHE A 267 -11.55 -5.17 -9.70
N LEU A 268 -11.04 -4.05 -9.18
CA LEU A 268 -9.82 -3.41 -9.72
C LEU A 268 -8.62 -4.38 -9.65
N VAL A 269 -8.38 -4.99 -8.48
CA VAL A 269 -7.27 -5.95 -8.28
C VAL A 269 -7.39 -7.14 -9.22
N LEU A 270 -8.58 -7.72 -9.37
CA LEU A 270 -8.82 -8.84 -10.30
C LEU A 270 -8.56 -8.45 -11.75
N LYS A 271 -8.92 -7.21 -12.15
CA LYS A 271 -8.57 -6.69 -13.49
C LYS A 271 -7.08 -6.52 -13.68
N ILE A 272 -6.35 -6.05 -12.66
CA ILE A 272 -4.89 -5.96 -12.70
C ILE A 272 -4.27 -7.36 -12.89
N PHE A 273 -4.73 -8.37 -12.16
CA PHE A 273 -4.27 -9.75 -12.34
C PHE A 273 -4.61 -10.33 -13.71
N THR A 274 -5.77 -9.95 -14.27
CA THR A 274 -6.12 -10.35 -15.65
C THR A 274 -5.14 -9.77 -16.68
N VAL A 275 -4.78 -8.48 -16.55
CA VAL A 275 -3.75 -7.82 -17.38
C VAL A 275 -2.41 -8.52 -17.19
N ALA A 276 -2.00 -8.76 -15.93
CA ALA A 276 -0.74 -9.41 -15.61
C ALA A 276 -0.61 -10.78 -16.30
N ARG A 277 -1.64 -11.63 -16.13
CA ARG A 277 -1.67 -12.96 -16.76
C ARG A 277 -1.55 -12.89 -18.28
N ARG A 278 -2.34 -12.03 -18.92
CA ARG A 278 -2.31 -11.88 -20.39
C ARG A 278 -0.96 -11.38 -20.90
N CYS A 279 -0.30 -10.48 -20.15
CA CYS A 279 1.06 -10.05 -20.49
C CYS A 279 2.07 -11.19 -20.38
N VAL A 280 1.99 -12.03 -19.33
CA VAL A 280 2.86 -13.20 -19.18
C VAL A 280 2.61 -14.21 -20.30
N ASP A 281 1.35 -14.55 -20.57
CA ASP A 281 0.96 -15.48 -21.62
C ASP A 281 1.39 -14.97 -23.03
N GLY A 282 1.41 -13.64 -23.22
CA GLY A 282 1.89 -12.97 -24.43
C GLY A 282 3.41 -12.77 -24.52
N GLY A 283 4.20 -13.29 -23.55
CA GLY A 283 5.67 -13.17 -23.53
C GLY A 283 6.20 -11.82 -23.01
N HIS A 284 5.33 -10.91 -22.60
CA HIS A 284 5.70 -9.61 -22.02
C HIS A 284 5.98 -9.73 -20.52
N LEU A 285 7.04 -10.47 -20.14
CA LEU A 285 7.30 -10.86 -18.76
C LEU A 285 7.44 -9.68 -17.80
N PHE A 286 8.17 -8.61 -18.18
CA PHE A 286 8.29 -7.42 -17.33
C PHE A 286 6.94 -6.81 -17.00
N ALA A 287 6.12 -6.56 -18.04
CA ALA A 287 4.79 -5.97 -17.88
C ALA A 287 3.88 -6.85 -17.01
N GLY A 288 3.95 -8.17 -17.22
CA GLY A 288 3.19 -9.15 -16.46
C GLY A 288 3.57 -9.18 -14.98
N TYR A 289 4.85 -9.35 -14.66
CA TYR A 289 5.30 -9.43 -13.27
C TYR A 289 5.23 -8.09 -12.54
N ALA A 290 5.45 -6.96 -13.23
CA ALA A 290 5.17 -5.64 -12.66
C ALA A 290 3.69 -5.51 -12.28
N SER A 291 2.77 -5.88 -13.17
CA SER A 291 1.33 -5.83 -12.91
C SER A 291 0.92 -6.80 -11.78
N TYR A 292 1.48 -8.02 -11.72
CA TYR A 292 1.24 -8.94 -10.60
C TYR A 292 1.65 -8.32 -9.28
N PHE A 293 2.86 -7.76 -9.19
CA PHE A 293 3.36 -7.19 -7.95
C PHE A 293 2.55 -5.98 -7.50
N ILE A 294 2.15 -5.10 -8.45
CA ILE A 294 1.27 -3.96 -8.17
C ILE A 294 -0.09 -4.44 -7.62
N GLY A 295 -0.71 -5.43 -8.28
CA GLY A 295 -1.97 -6.00 -7.82
C GLY A 295 -1.87 -6.61 -6.43
N LEU A 296 -0.75 -7.29 -6.11
CA LEU A 296 -0.48 -7.84 -4.79
C LEU A 296 -0.30 -6.76 -3.72
N ILE A 297 0.46 -5.69 -4.03
CA ILE A 297 0.61 -4.54 -3.12
C ILE A 297 -0.77 -3.96 -2.78
N PHE A 298 -1.60 -3.68 -3.77
CA PHE A 298 -2.94 -3.13 -3.55
C PHE A 298 -3.85 -4.08 -2.79
N ALA A 299 -3.80 -5.39 -3.10
CA ALA A 299 -4.58 -6.40 -2.38
C ALA A 299 -4.17 -6.47 -0.91
N PHE A 300 -2.88 -6.52 -0.60
CA PHE A 300 -2.41 -6.58 0.79
C PHE A 300 -2.66 -5.27 1.54
N GLN A 301 -2.54 -4.10 0.89
CA GLN A 301 -2.90 -2.81 1.50
C GLN A 301 -4.40 -2.77 1.86
N LEU A 302 -5.28 -3.22 0.95
CA LEU A 302 -6.71 -3.33 1.24
C LEU A 302 -6.95 -4.27 2.42
N LEU A 303 -6.44 -5.51 2.37
CA LEU A 303 -6.68 -6.53 3.40
C LEU A 303 -6.18 -6.07 4.78
N ILE A 304 -4.99 -5.47 4.85
CA ILE A 304 -4.43 -5.00 6.11
C ILE A 304 -5.21 -3.78 6.61
N ASN A 305 -5.56 -2.82 5.76
CA ASN A 305 -6.34 -1.66 6.18
C ASN A 305 -7.72 -2.10 6.71
N LEU A 306 -8.43 -2.99 6.00
CA LEU A 306 -9.69 -3.56 6.48
C LEU A 306 -9.51 -4.28 7.82
N GLY A 307 -8.47 -5.15 7.92
CA GLY A 307 -8.19 -5.91 9.12
C GLY A 307 -7.89 -5.02 10.34
N VAL A 308 -7.18 -3.91 10.13
CA VAL A 308 -6.91 -2.91 11.17
C VAL A 308 -8.19 -2.20 11.61
N ASN A 309 -8.99 -1.72 10.66
CA ASN A 309 -10.21 -0.97 10.96
C ASN A 309 -11.28 -1.83 11.64
N THR A 310 -11.35 -3.14 11.30
CA THR A 310 -12.31 -4.09 11.88
C THR A 310 -11.80 -4.79 13.15
N GLY A 311 -10.58 -4.51 13.59
CA GLY A 311 -10.00 -5.15 14.76
C GLY A 311 -9.56 -6.60 14.54
N VAL A 312 -9.32 -7.05 13.31
CA VAL A 312 -8.74 -8.36 13.00
C VAL A 312 -7.21 -8.32 13.02
N LEU A 313 -6.62 -7.14 12.78
CA LEU A 313 -5.19 -6.92 12.79
C LEU A 313 -4.83 -5.75 13.73
N PRO A 314 -3.62 -5.74 14.33
CA PRO A 314 -3.19 -4.65 15.20
C PRO A 314 -3.07 -3.34 14.43
N THR A 315 -3.38 -2.23 15.08
CA THR A 315 -3.39 -0.89 14.48
C THR A 315 -2.04 -0.53 13.87
N LYS A 316 -2.06 -0.18 12.58
CA LYS A 316 -0.92 0.25 11.77
C LYS A 316 -1.36 1.39 10.86
N GLY A 317 -0.50 2.39 10.71
CA GLY A 317 -0.71 3.52 9.81
C GLY A 317 -0.47 3.11 8.34
N LEU A 318 -1.48 2.56 7.70
CA LEU A 318 -1.44 2.21 6.27
C LEU A 318 -2.60 2.86 5.55
N THR A 319 -2.29 3.74 4.63
CA THR A 319 -3.28 4.37 3.76
C THR A 319 -3.93 3.37 2.81
N LEU A 320 -5.22 3.53 2.57
CA LEU A 320 -5.96 2.78 1.56
C LEU A 320 -5.73 3.42 0.17
N PRO A 321 -5.12 2.73 -0.79
CA PRO A 321 -4.79 3.29 -2.10
C PRO A 321 -6.01 3.90 -2.79
N PHE A 322 -5.84 5.07 -3.41
CA PHE A 322 -6.86 5.85 -4.12
C PHE A 322 -7.98 6.45 -3.25
N ILE A 323 -8.09 6.08 -1.99
CA ILE A 323 -9.19 6.47 -1.08
C ILE A 323 -8.70 7.40 0.02
N SER A 324 -7.64 7.01 0.75
CA SER A 324 -7.14 7.79 1.88
C SER A 324 -6.53 9.13 1.45
N TYR A 325 -6.63 10.11 2.35
CA TYR A 325 -5.81 11.31 2.23
C TYR A 325 -4.34 10.95 2.42
N GLY A 326 -3.53 11.22 1.41
CA GLY A 326 -2.09 10.94 1.47
C GLY A 326 -1.42 11.37 0.17
N GLY A 327 -0.75 12.53 0.19
CA GLY A 327 -0.20 13.12 -1.03
C GLY A 327 0.71 12.18 -1.80
N SER A 328 1.77 11.67 -1.16
CA SER A 328 2.72 10.75 -1.79
C SER A 328 2.12 9.38 -2.09
N SER A 329 1.24 8.86 -1.21
CA SER A 329 0.59 7.56 -1.41
C SER A 329 -0.34 7.60 -2.63
N LEU A 330 -1.13 8.67 -2.80
CA LEU A 330 -2.00 8.83 -3.95
C LEU A 330 -1.19 8.96 -5.25
N MET A 331 -0.12 9.77 -5.25
CA MET A 331 0.76 9.96 -6.41
C MET A 331 1.40 8.64 -6.84
N ILE A 332 1.99 7.89 -5.91
CA ILE A 332 2.66 6.62 -6.23
C ILE A 332 1.65 5.54 -6.63
N SER A 333 0.48 5.48 -5.96
CA SER A 333 -0.58 4.53 -6.36
C SER A 333 -1.07 4.80 -7.79
N CYS A 334 -1.23 6.08 -8.19
CA CYS A 334 -1.58 6.44 -9.55
C CYS A 334 -0.44 6.15 -10.54
N ALA A 335 0.83 6.36 -10.16
CA ALA A 335 1.99 5.99 -10.98
C ALA A 335 2.06 4.46 -11.20
N LEU A 336 1.87 3.67 -10.16
CA LEU A 336 1.80 2.20 -10.24
C LEU A 336 0.66 1.75 -11.15
N PHE A 337 -0.51 2.36 -11.02
CA PHE A 337 -1.62 2.06 -11.91
C PHE A 337 -1.36 2.50 -13.36
N GLY A 338 -0.64 3.59 -13.58
CA GLY A 338 -0.15 4.02 -14.90
C GLY A 338 0.71 2.97 -15.59
N LEU A 339 1.58 2.29 -14.82
CA LEU A 339 2.38 1.18 -15.34
C LEU A 339 1.51 -0.02 -15.74
N VAL A 340 0.48 -0.36 -14.94
CA VAL A 340 -0.51 -1.41 -15.28
C VAL A 340 -1.30 -1.02 -16.53
N PHE A 341 -1.76 0.24 -16.62
CA PHE A 341 -2.48 0.72 -17.78
C PHE A 341 -1.62 0.67 -19.04
N ARG A 342 -0.35 1.08 -18.95
CA ARG A 342 0.61 0.93 -20.06
C ARG A 342 0.81 -0.53 -20.47
N SER A 343 0.87 -1.44 -19.51
CA SER A 343 0.98 -2.89 -19.75
C SER A 343 -0.24 -3.43 -20.51
N SER A 344 -1.46 -2.95 -20.18
CA SER A 344 -2.68 -3.38 -20.87
C SER A 344 -2.73 -2.98 -22.36
N LEU A 345 -2.01 -1.92 -22.75
CA LEU A 345 -1.92 -1.49 -24.15
C LEU A 345 -1.04 -2.43 -25.01
N LEU A 346 -0.20 -3.27 -24.40
CA LEU A 346 0.58 -4.28 -25.12
C LEU A 346 -0.30 -5.46 -25.57
N GLU A 347 -1.38 -5.77 -24.82
CA GLU A 347 -2.30 -6.85 -25.16
C GLU A 347 -2.98 -6.65 -26.51
N GLY A 348 -3.30 -5.40 -26.86
CA GLY A 348 -3.97 -5.06 -28.13
C GLY A 348 -3.11 -5.31 -29.38
N LYS A 349 -1.78 -5.29 -29.24
CA LYS A 349 -0.84 -5.49 -30.35
C LYS A 349 -0.53 -6.95 -30.67
N ALA A 350 -0.78 -7.85 -29.73
CA ALA A 350 -0.56 -9.28 -29.92
C ALA A 350 -1.75 -10.00 -30.62
N ARG A 351 -2.86 -9.27 -30.88
CA ARG A 351 -4.07 -9.79 -31.53
C ARG A 351 -4.25 -9.33 -32.99
N VAL A 352 -3.32 -8.60 -33.54
CA VAL A 352 -3.23 -8.21 -34.95
C VAL A 352 -1.96 -8.85 -35.54
#